data_d9705e818fbfdc8c63ee956a786ad0e8
#
_entry.id   d9705e818fbfdc8c63ee956a786ad0e8
#
_cell.length_a   1.000
_cell.length_b   1.000
_cell.length_c   1.000
_cell.angle_alpha   90.00
_cell.angle_beta   90.00
_cell.angle_gamma   90.00
#
_symmetry.space_group_name_H-M   'P 1'
#
loop_
_entity.id
_entity.type
_entity.pdbx_description
1 polymer ?
#
loop_
_entity_poly.entity_id
_entity_poly.type
_entity_poly.pdbx_seq_one_letter_code
_entity_poly.pdbx_strand_id
1 'polypeptide(L)'
;MSAEIKELSPKQVWGYFYELTQIPRPTGHVEAVSRHIVAFGKQLGLETLQDKVGNVLIRKPATPGMEDRKTVTLQAHLDMVPQKNSSVSHNFLTDPIDAWIDGDWVKARETTLGVDNGIGASLAMAVLADNSLKHGPVEALFTVDEEEGMVGAFGLKPGFLKGDILLNCDSEKKVNCL
;
A
#
# COMPACT_ATOMS: atom_id res chain seq x y z
N MET A 1 20.86 -4.56 4.23
CA MET A 1 19.53 -3.93 4.15
C MET A 1 19.47 -2.81 5.17
N SER A 2 19.20 -1.60 4.73
CA SER A 2 19.26 -0.44 5.62
C SER A 2 17.94 -0.23 6.34
N ALA A 3 17.84 -0.72 7.57
CA ALA A 3 16.70 -0.43 8.44
C ALA A 3 16.56 1.07 8.78
N GLU A 4 17.55 1.88 8.43
CA GLU A 4 17.57 3.35 8.59
C GLU A 4 16.42 4.05 7.84
N ILE A 5 15.89 3.43 6.78
CA ILE A 5 14.72 3.93 6.05
C ILE A 5 13.54 4.16 6.99
N LYS A 6 13.37 3.32 8.03
CA LYS A 6 12.28 3.45 9.02
C LYS A 6 12.37 4.74 9.85
N GLU A 7 13.54 5.37 9.89
CA GLU A 7 13.78 6.59 10.65
C GLU A 7 13.48 7.86 9.86
N LEU A 8 13.20 7.73 8.55
CA LEU A 8 12.81 8.86 7.71
C LEU A 8 11.45 9.43 8.13
N SER A 9 11.24 10.70 7.87
CA SER A 9 9.96 11.38 8.14
C SER A 9 9.08 11.44 6.88
N PRO A 10 7.77 11.13 6.96
CA PRO A 10 7.00 10.67 8.14
C PRO A 10 7.34 9.23 8.55
N LYS A 11 7.69 9.02 9.80
CA LYS A 11 8.24 7.75 10.31
C LYS A 11 7.30 6.55 10.07
N GLN A 12 6.00 6.72 10.26
CA GLN A 12 5.04 5.63 10.05
C GLN A 12 5.00 5.19 8.58
N VAL A 13 4.97 6.14 7.65
CA VAL A 13 4.95 5.84 6.21
C VAL A 13 6.20 5.06 5.80
N TRP A 14 7.37 5.55 6.17
CA TRP A 14 8.64 4.89 5.84
C TRP A 14 8.82 3.55 6.57
N GLY A 15 8.26 3.42 7.77
CA GLY A 15 8.21 2.16 8.50
C GLY A 15 7.43 1.09 7.73
N TYR A 16 6.20 1.41 7.30
CA TYR A 16 5.37 0.50 6.50
C TYR A 16 5.97 0.24 5.12
N PHE A 17 6.53 1.27 4.48
CA PHE A 17 7.22 1.07 3.20
C PHE A 17 8.37 0.07 3.33
N TYR A 18 9.20 0.22 4.37
CA TYR A 18 10.27 -0.75 4.64
C TYR A 18 9.71 -2.16 4.86
N GLU A 19 8.61 -2.33 5.60
CA GLU A 19 7.97 -3.64 5.78
C GLU A 19 7.54 -4.24 4.43
N LEU A 20 6.93 -3.45 3.56
CA LEU A 20 6.54 -3.90 2.23
C LEU A 20 7.74 -4.29 1.34
N THR A 21 8.89 -3.63 1.48
CA THR A 21 10.11 -4.03 0.76
C THR A 21 10.67 -5.38 1.22
N GLN A 22 10.31 -5.84 2.42
CA GLN A 22 10.75 -7.13 2.95
C GLN A 22 9.85 -8.30 2.51
N ILE A 23 8.73 -8.02 1.86
CA ILE A 23 7.77 -9.02 1.40
C ILE A 23 7.82 -9.09 -0.13
N PRO A 24 8.26 -10.22 -0.72
CA PRO A 24 8.16 -10.44 -2.15
C PRO A 24 6.72 -10.25 -2.65
N ARG A 25 6.56 -9.37 -3.64
CA ARG A 25 5.24 -8.99 -4.18
C ARG A 25 5.25 -8.66 -5.67
N PRO A 26 5.97 -9.43 -6.50
CA PRO A 26 5.92 -9.20 -7.94
C PRO A 26 4.50 -9.49 -8.47
N THR A 27 4.10 -8.79 -9.52
CA THR A 27 2.80 -9.00 -10.18
C THR A 27 2.55 -10.48 -10.45
N GLY A 28 1.34 -10.96 -10.19
CA GLY A 28 0.97 -12.37 -10.26
C GLY A 28 1.34 -13.22 -9.03
N HIS A 29 2.03 -12.66 -8.03
CA HIS A 29 2.48 -13.37 -6.81
C HIS A 29 2.33 -12.48 -5.56
N VAL A 30 1.11 -12.04 -5.29
CA VAL A 30 0.78 -11.06 -4.25
C VAL A 30 0.19 -11.66 -2.98
N GLU A 31 0.10 -12.99 -2.86
CA GLU A 31 -0.56 -13.64 -1.73
C GLU A 31 0.10 -13.33 -0.38
N ALA A 32 1.44 -13.21 -0.37
CA ALA A 32 2.18 -12.93 0.85
C ALA A 32 1.88 -11.52 1.36
N VAL A 33 1.93 -10.51 0.49
CA VAL A 33 1.63 -9.12 0.84
C VAL A 33 0.15 -8.95 1.16
N SER A 34 -0.77 -9.60 0.44
CA SER A 34 -2.21 -9.57 0.75
C SER A 34 -2.49 -10.13 2.15
N ARG A 35 -1.87 -11.25 2.53
CA ARG A 35 -1.97 -11.79 3.91
C ARG A 35 -1.41 -10.82 4.94
N HIS A 36 -0.32 -10.13 4.65
CA HIS A 36 0.25 -9.11 5.54
C HIS A 36 -0.75 -7.96 5.77
N ILE A 37 -1.36 -7.43 4.71
CA ILE A 37 -2.37 -6.35 4.82
C ILE A 37 -3.61 -6.83 5.59
N VAL A 38 -4.08 -8.05 5.35
CA VAL A 38 -5.19 -8.63 6.14
C VAL A 38 -4.83 -8.75 7.63
N ALA A 39 -3.62 -9.22 7.94
CA ALA A 39 -3.14 -9.33 9.31
C ALA A 39 -3.03 -7.94 9.96
N PHE A 40 -2.51 -6.95 9.24
CA PHE A 40 -2.41 -5.57 9.67
C PHE A 40 -3.77 -4.99 10.08
N GLY A 41 -4.80 -5.09 9.22
CA GLY A 41 -6.13 -4.58 9.54
C GLY A 41 -6.75 -5.27 10.77
N LYS A 42 -6.58 -6.58 10.88
CA LYS A 42 -7.03 -7.36 12.05
C LYS A 42 -6.31 -6.97 13.35
N GLN A 43 -5.01 -6.71 13.30
CA GLN A 43 -4.22 -6.24 14.46
C GLN A 43 -4.69 -4.88 14.96
N LEU A 44 -5.15 -4.01 14.06
CA LEU A 44 -5.76 -2.73 14.42
C LEU A 44 -7.20 -2.87 14.95
N GLY A 45 -7.78 -4.07 14.93
CA GLY A 45 -9.19 -4.30 15.30
C GLY A 45 -10.20 -3.72 14.30
N LEU A 46 -9.77 -3.46 13.06
CA LEU A 46 -10.61 -2.86 12.02
C LEU A 46 -11.33 -3.93 11.18
N GLU A 47 -12.51 -3.58 10.66
CA GLU A 47 -13.20 -4.42 9.69
C GLU A 47 -12.30 -4.63 8.48
N THR A 48 -11.96 -5.88 8.21
CA THR A 48 -11.02 -6.27 7.15
C THR A 48 -11.64 -7.35 6.28
N LEU A 49 -11.82 -7.04 5.01
CA LEU A 49 -12.45 -7.89 4.01
C LEU A 49 -11.44 -8.22 2.92
N GLN A 50 -11.55 -9.42 2.36
CA GLN A 50 -10.83 -9.80 1.15
C GLN A 50 -11.84 -10.33 0.14
N ASP A 51 -11.78 -9.86 -1.09
CA ASP A 51 -12.63 -10.35 -2.16
C ASP A 51 -12.07 -11.62 -2.81
N LYS A 52 -12.79 -12.16 -3.79
CA LYS A 52 -12.40 -13.40 -4.48
C LYS A 52 -11.18 -13.24 -5.39
N VAL A 53 -10.88 -12.01 -5.82
CA VAL A 53 -9.74 -11.70 -6.68
C VAL A 53 -8.47 -11.53 -5.85
N GLY A 54 -8.61 -11.20 -4.56
CA GLY A 54 -7.51 -11.01 -3.64
C GLY A 54 -7.36 -9.58 -3.14
N ASN A 55 -8.18 -8.64 -3.62
CA ASN A 55 -8.19 -7.26 -3.11
C ASN A 55 -8.53 -7.25 -1.63
N VAL A 56 -7.86 -6.38 -0.87
CA VAL A 56 -8.10 -6.21 0.56
C VAL A 56 -8.73 -4.85 0.82
N LEU A 57 -9.81 -4.83 1.59
CA LEU A 57 -10.49 -3.61 2.03
C LEU A 57 -10.49 -3.54 3.56
N ILE A 58 -9.97 -2.45 4.11
CA ILE A 58 -9.94 -2.19 5.55
C ILE A 58 -10.75 -0.93 5.83
N ARG A 59 -11.72 -1.00 6.76
CA ARG A 59 -12.59 0.11 7.13
C ARG A 59 -12.26 0.62 8.52
N LYS A 60 -12.04 1.92 8.60
CA LYS A 60 -11.84 2.66 9.86
C LYS A 60 -13.07 3.52 10.13
N PRO A 61 -13.76 3.34 11.27
CA PRO A 61 -14.91 4.18 11.62
C PRO A 61 -14.48 5.64 11.80
N ALA A 62 -15.40 6.56 11.63
CA ALA A 62 -15.17 7.98 11.88
C ALA A 62 -14.70 8.24 13.32
N THR A 63 -13.93 9.29 13.51
CA THR A 63 -13.70 9.82 14.86
C THR A 63 -15.01 10.39 15.44
N PRO A 64 -15.21 10.31 16.78
CA PRO A 64 -16.43 10.80 17.41
C PRO A 64 -16.79 12.23 16.97
N GLY A 65 -18.04 12.40 16.51
CA GLY A 65 -18.55 13.67 15.99
C GLY A 65 -18.25 13.95 14.52
N MET A 66 -17.72 12.97 13.78
CA MET A 66 -17.44 13.06 12.34
C MET A 66 -18.19 11.98 11.52
N GLU A 67 -19.18 11.34 12.11
CA GLU A 67 -19.90 10.20 11.51
C GLU A 67 -20.77 10.60 10.30
N ASP A 68 -21.16 11.87 10.24
CA ASP A 68 -21.96 12.47 9.16
C ASP A 68 -21.13 12.89 7.94
N ARG A 69 -19.81 12.74 8.02
CA ARG A 69 -18.91 13.10 6.91
C ARG A 69 -18.92 12.03 5.83
N LYS A 70 -18.64 12.47 4.59
CA LYS A 70 -18.47 11.58 3.46
C LYS A 70 -17.39 10.54 3.73
N THR A 71 -17.64 9.31 3.33
CA THR A 71 -16.64 8.23 3.38
C THR A 71 -15.60 8.44 2.31
N VAL A 72 -14.33 8.37 2.70
CA VAL A 72 -13.19 8.48 1.79
C VAL A 72 -12.55 7.11 1.61
N THR A 73 -12.39 6.68 0.36
CA THR A 73 -11.62 5.48 -0.02
C THR A 73 -10.22 5.91 -0.45
N LEU A 74 -9.20 5.43 0.25
CA LEU A 74 -7.80 5.50 -0.19
C LEU A 74 -7.51 4.24 -1.01
N GLN A 75 -6.97 4.38 -2.22
CA GLN A 75 -6.67 3.22 -3.07
C GLN A 75 -5.20 3.20 -3.45
N ALA A 76 -4.59 2.02 -3.35
CA ALA A 76 -3.26 1.71 -3.82
C ALA A 76 -3.20 0.25 -4.28
N HIS A 77 -2.23 -0.11 -5.17
CA HIS A 77 -2.00 -1.50 -5.51
C HIS A 77 -0.84 -2.11 -4.72
N LEU A 78 -0.86 -3.44 -4.60
CA LEU A 78 0.09 -4.19 -3.77
C LEU A 78 1.27 -4.76 -4.55
N ASP A 79 1.08 -5.08 -5.80
CA ASP A 79 2.11 -5.65 -6.66
C ASP A 79 3.15 -4.61 -7.10
N MET A 80 4.21 -5.08 -7.71
CA MET A 80 5.28 -4.26 -8.29
C MET A 80 5.89 -4.93 -9.50
N VAL A 81 6.37 -4.13 -10.45
CA VAL A 81 7.16 -4.60 -11.60
C VAL A 81 8.47 -5.22 -11.13
N PRO A 82 8.75 -6.51 -11.44
CA PRO A 82 9.97 -7.21 -11.02
C PRO A 82 11.10 -7.04 -12.05
N GLN A 83 11.80 -5.93 -12.03
CA GLN A 83 12.93 -5.65 -12.93
C GLN A 83 14.25 -5.58 -12.17
N LYS A 84 15.31 -6.09 -12.77
CA LYS A 84 16.68 -6.06 -12.23
C LYS A 84 17.72 -5.94 -13.34
N ASN A 85 18.92 -5.49 -12.99
CA ASN A 85 20.06 -5.54 -13.90
C ASN A 85 20.49 -6.99 -14.17
N SER A 86 20.92 -7.27 -15.39
CA SER A 86 21.27 -8.64 -15.84
C SER A 86 22.41 -9.27 -15.04
N SER A 87 23.28 -8.45 -14.44
CA SER A 87 24.43 -8.88 -13.63
C SER A 87 24.05 -9.33 -12.21
N VAL A 88 22.80 -9.11 -11.77
CA VAL A 88 22.37 -9.34 -10.38
C VAL A 88 21.61 -10.64 -10.23
N SER A 89 22.04 -11.43 -9.26
CA SER A 89 21.29 -12.60 -8.82
C SER A 89 20.29 -12.19 -7.75
N HIS A 90 19.04 -11.93 -8.17
CA HIS A 90 17.91 -11.61 -7.27
C HIS A 90 16.69 -12.40 -7.73
N ASN A 91 15.99 -13.02 -6.80
CA ASN A 91 14.74 -13.75 -7.05
C ASN A 91 13.57 -13.01 -6.43
N PHE A 92 12.77 -12.32 -7.24
CA PHE A 92 11.62 -11.55 -6.77
C PHE A 92 10.53 -12.39 -6.08
N LEU A 93 10.57 -13.71 -6.17
CA LEU A 93 9.62 -14.58 -5.45
C LEU A 93 10.04 -14.87 -4.01
N THR A 94 11.32 -14.70 -3.68
CA THR A 94 11.87 -15.10 -2.37
C THR A 94 12.67 -14.02 -1.67
N ASP A 95 13.29 -13.12 -2.43
CA ASP A 95 14.27 -12.19 -1.88
C ASP A 95 13.61 -10.84 -1.58
N PRO A 96 13.89 -10.24 -0.43
CA PRO A 96 13.45 -8.88 -0.12
C PRO A 96 14.21 -7.87 -0.98
N ILE A 97 13.58 -6.72 -1.23
CA ILE A 97 14.24 -5.61 -1.91
C ILE A 97 15.30 -4.99 -1.00
N ASP A 98 16.54 -4.93 -1.46
CA ASP A 98 17.64 -4.27 -0.74
C ASP A 98 17.58 -2.75 -0.96
N ALA A 99 16.67 -2.11 -0.21
CA ALA A 99 16.49 -0.67 -0.23
C ALA A 99 17.49 0.03 0.68
N TRP A 100 17.99 1.21 0.28
CA TRP A 100 18.98 1.98 1.01
C TRP A 100 18.83 3.49 0.78
N ILE A 101 19.44 4.31 1.65
CA ILE A 101 19.44 5.77 1.56
C ILE A 101 20.72 6.21 0.84
N ASP A 102 20.56 7.00 -0.22
CA ASP A 102 21.64 7.60 -1.00
C ASP A 102 21.44 9.13 -1.04
N GLY A 103 22.03 9.83 -0.09
CA GLY A 103 21.79 11.26 0.09
C GLY A 103 20.30 11.54 0.35
N ASP A 104 19.67 12.28 -0.54
CA ASP A 104 18.24 12.65 -0.44
C ASP A 104 17.30 11.61 -1.09
N TRP A 105 17.81 10.45 -1.51
CA TRP A 105 17.07 9.43 -2.24
C TRP A 105 17.00 8.12 -1.48
N VAL A 106 15.87 7.44 -1.58
CA VAL A 106 15.74 6.02 -1.28
C VAL A 106 15.80 5.26 -2.59
N LYS A 107 16.72 4.29 -2.68
CA LYS A 107 16.99 3.49 -3.88
C LYS A 107 16.98 2.01 -3.56
N ALA A 108 16.84 1.17 -4.58
CA ALA A 108 17.11 -0.27 -4.49
C ALA A 108 18.46 -0.60 -5.17
N ARG A 109 19.13 -1.65 -4.68
CA ARG A 109 20.38 -2.13 -5.28
C ARG A 109 20.05 -3.00 -6.49
N GLU A 110 20.27 -2.41 -7.68
CA GLU A 110 20.22 -3.12 -8.97
C GLU A 110 18.84 -3.74 -9.32
N THR A 111 17.77 -3.39 -8.58
CA THR A 111 16.40 -3.84 -8.83
C THR A 111 15.44 -2.64 -8.86
N THR A 112 14.19 -2.87 -9.29
CA THR A 112 13.08 -1.97 -9.00
C THR A 112 12.88 -1.86 -7.49
N LEU A 113 12.49 -0.68 -7.00
CA LEU A 113 12.29 -0.41 -5.57
C LEU A 113 10.87 -0.76 -5.10
N GLY A 114 9.89 -0.72 -6.01
CA GLY A 114 8.49 -0.94 -5.68
C GLY A 114 7.85 0.24 -4.95
N VAL A 115 8.32 1.47 -5.21
CA VAL A 115 7.67 2.72 -4.73
C VAL A 115 6.28 2.82 -5.33
N ASP A 116 6.17 2.48 -6.58
CA ASP A 116 4.95 2.19 -7.29
C ASP A 116 4.45 0.78 -6.93
N ASN A 117 3.33 0.61 -6.24
CA ASN A 117 2.64 1.63 -5.45
C ASN A 117 2.81 1.40 -3.93
N GLY A 118 4.01 0.93 -3.54
CA GLY A 118 4.33 0.65 -2.13
C GLY A 118 4.22 1.87 -1.24
N ILE A 119 4.52 3.06 -1.75
CA ILE A 119 4.40 4.30 -0.98
C ILE A 119 2.93 4.68 -0.77
N GLY A 120 2.08 4.54 -1.79
CA GLY A 120 0.65 4.74 -1.67
C GLY A 120 0.00 3.78 -0.68
N ALA A 121 0.38 2.50 -0.74
CA ALA A 121 -0.06 1.50 0.24
C ALA A 121 0.38 1.87 1.66
N SER A 122 1.63 2.31 1.84
CA SER A 122 2.16 2.73 3.14
C SER A 122 1.47 3.97 3.71
N LEU A 123 1.10 4.93 2.86
CA LEU A 123 0.30 6.10 3.25
C LEU A 123 -1.08 5.67 3.75
N ALA A 124 -1.76 4.78 3.03
CA ALA A 124 -3.05 4.25 3.46
C ALA A 124 -2.95 3.50 4.79
N MET A 125 -1.91 2.67 4.97
CA MET A 125 -1.62 1.99 6.23
C MET A 125 -1.38 2.98 7.38
N ALA A 126 -0.61 4.04 7.14
CA ALA A 126 -0.34 5.06 8.16
C ALA A 126 -1.62 5.79 8.60
N VAL A 127 -2.50 6.15 7.67
CA VAL A 127 -3.81 6.76 7.99
C VAL A 127 -4.68 5.81 8.80
N LEU A 128 -4.70 4.52 8.46
CA LEU A 128 -5.46 3.52 9.22
C LEU A 128 -4.93 3.36 10.66
N ALA A 129 -3.63 3.38 10.84
CA ALA A 129 -2.99 3.17 12.15
C ALA A 129 -2.99 4.41 13.05
N ASP A 130 -3.07 5.61 12.47
CA ASP A 130 -2.99 6.86 13.23
C ASP A 130 -4.32 7.19 13.92
N ASN A 131 -4.33 7.12 15.25
CA ASN A 131 -5.50 7.46 16.07
C ASN A 131 -5.57 8.94 16.47
N SER A 132 -4.60 9.76 16.07
CA SER A 132 -4.58 11.20 16.34
C SER A 132 -5.32 12.01 15.28
N LEU A 133 -5.51 11.46 14.09
CA LEU A 133 -6.20 12.11 12.99
C LEU A 133 -7.70 12.24 13.28
N LYS A 134 -8.27 13.41 12.95
CA LYS A 134 -9.71 13.62 12.92
C LYS A 134 -10.22 13.37 11.50
N HIS A 135 -11.13 12.41 11.34
CA HIS A 135 -11.62 11.99 10.02
C HIS A 135 -13.06 11.47 10.07
N GLY A 136 -13.78 11.61 8.96
CA GLY A 136 -15.00 10.85 8.69
C GLY A 136 -14.70 9.36 8.52
N PRO A 137 -15.67 8.53 8.09
CA PRO A 137 -15.39 7.13 7.78
C PRO A 137 -14.32 7.03 6.69
N VAL A 138 -13.36 6.13 6.86
CA VAL A 138 -12.29 5.87 5.89
C VAL A 138 -12.29 4.40 5.53
N GLU A 139 -12.13 4.09 4.26
CA GLU A 139 -11.74 2.75 3.81
C GLU A 139 -10.44 2.83 3.03
N ALA A 140 -9.60 1.82 3.18
CA ALA A 140 -8.42 1.63 2.36
C ALA A 140 -8.60 0.38 1.50
N LEU A 141 -8.55 0.57 0.19
CA LEU A 141 -8.62 -0.47 -0.82
C LEU A 141 -7.21 -0.76 -1.33
N PHE A 142 -6.74 -1.97 -1.12
CA PHE A 142 -5.49 -2.49 -1.65
C PHE A 142 -5.82 -3.46 -2.78
N THR A 143 -5.56 -3.04 -4.03
CA THR A 143 -5.80 -3.86 -5.22
C THR A 143 -4.61 -4.76 -5.52
N VAL A 144 -4.84 -5.82 -6.28
CA VAL A 144 -3.84 -6.78 -6.72
C VAL A 144 -3.64 -6.70 -8.23
N ASP A 145 -2.43 -7.05 -8.69
CA ASP A 145 -2.07 -7.25 -10.10
C ASP A 145 -2.50 -6.08 -11.00
N GLU A 146 -2.11 -4.87 -10.60
CA GLU A 146 -2.34 -3.64 -11.36
C GLU A 146 -1.51 -3.60 -12.63
N GLU A 147 -0.20 -3.89 -12.50
CA GLU A 147 0.85 -3.72 -13.50
C GLU A 147 0.67 -4.60 -14.76
N GLU A 148 -0.12 -5.66 -14.67
CA GLU A 148 -0.47 -6.55 -15.78
C GLU A 148 -1.97 -6.50 -16.12
N GLY A 149 -2.56 -5.30 -16.15
CA GLY A 149 -3.91 -5.10 -16.68
C GLY A 149 -4.99 -4.86 -15.63
N MET A 150 -4.62 -4.35 -14.45
CA MET A 150 -5.56 -3.89 -13.40
C MET A 150 -6.55 -4.99 -12.97
N VAL A 151 -6.08 -6.24 -12.86
CA VAL A 151 -6.92 -7.42 -12.57
C VAL A 151 -7.76 -7.22 -11.32
N GLY A 152 -7.15 -6.72 -10.25
CA GLY A 152 -7.84 -6.42 -9.00
C GLY A 152 -8.96 -5.39 -9.19
N ALA A 153 -8.68 -4.28 -9.87
CA ALA A 153 -9.64 -3.22 -10.07
C ALA A 153 -10.84 -3.68 -10.91
N PHE A 154 -10.61 -4.40 -12.02
CA PHE A 154 -11.69 -4.97 -12.84
C PHE A 154 -12.46 -6.08 -12.13
N GLY A 155 -11.85 -6.73 -11.15
CA GLY A 155 -12.49 -7.79 -10.35
C GLY A 155 -13.47 -7.27 -9.29
N LEU A 156 -13.44 -5.98 -8.96
CA LEU A 156 -14.32 -5.40 -7.95
C LEU A 156 -15.79 -5.57 -8.28
N LYS A 157 -16.57 -5.88 -7.26
CA LYS A 157 -18.03 -6.04 -7.40
C LYS A 157 -18.76 -4.81 -6.85
N PRO A 158 -19.90 -4.43 -7.43
CA PRO A 158 -20.75 -3.38 -6.89
C PRO A 158 -21.05 -3.60 -5.40
N GLY A 159 -20.97 -2.53 -4.61
CA GLY A 159 -21.25 -2.57 -3.18
C GLY A 159 -20.09 -3.04 -2.29
N PHE A 160 -18.94 -3.42 -2.86
CA PHE A 160 -17.74 -3.72 -2.07
C PHE A 160 -17.20 -2.47 -1.38
N LEU A 161 -17.17 -1.35 -2.09
CA LEU A 161 -16.80 -0.03 -1.56
C LEU A 161 -18.05 0.71 -1.08
N LYS A 162 -17.89 1.54 -0.05
CA LYS A 162 -18.90 2.47 0.49
C LYS A 162 -18.49 3.94 0.35
N GLY A 163 -17.27 4.19 -0.15
CA GLY A 163 -16.72 5.53 -0.26
C GLY A 163 -17.46 6.43 -1.22
N ASP A 164 -17.72 7.67 -0.80
CA ASP A 164 -18.26 8.75 -1.65
C ASP A 164 -17.16 9.44 -2.46
N ILE A 165 -15.93 9.38 -1.95
CA ILE A 165 -14.74 10.01 -2.56
C ILE A 165 -13.66 8.95 -2.64
N LEU A 166 -13.07 8.78 -3.83
CA LEU A 166 -11.92 7.92 -4.03
C LEU A 166 -10.68 8.78 -4.25
N LEU A 167 -9.66 8.52 -3.44
CA LEU A 167 -8.31 9.08 -3.62
C LEU A 167 -7.40 7.94 -4.09
N ASN A 168 -7.06 7.95 -5.36
CA ASN A 168 -6.05 7.07 -5.91
C ASN A 168 -4.67 7.60 -5.49
N CYS A 169 -3.90 6.78 -4.77
CA CYS A 169 -2.57 7.12 -4.27
C CYS A 169 -1.45 6.73 -5.26
N ASP A 170 -1.82 6.55 -6.52
CA ASP A 170 -0.97 6.07 -7.59
C ASP A 170 -0.79 7.17 -8.65
N SER A 171 0.07 8.13 -8.37
CA SER A 171 0.31 9.26 -9.26
C SER A 171 1.80 9.56 -9.39
N GLU A 172 2.30 9.59 -10.62
CA GLU A 172 3.67 9.97 -10.94
C GLU A 172 3.87 11.50 -10.99
N LYS A 173 2.81 12.28 -10.96
CA LYS A 173 2.87 13.74 -11.08
C LYS A 173 2.53 14.42 -9.77
N LYS A 174 3.26 15.49 -9.44
CA LYS A 174 2.82 16.43 -8.40
C LYS A 174 1.40 16.89 -8.70
N VAL A 175 0.44 16.48 -7.87
CA VAL A 175 -0.91 17.04 -7.93
C VAL A 175 -0.84 18.44 -7.34
N ASN A 176 -0.97 19.47 -8.17
CA ASN A 176 -1.30 20.79 -7.69
C ASN A 176 -2.80 20.76 -7.38
N CYS A 177 -3.16 20.64 -6.11
CA CYS A 177 -4.51 20.94 -5.68
C CYS A 177 -4.75 22.45 -5.93
N LEU A 178 -5.62 22.76 -6.87
CA LEU A 178 -6.17 24.10 -7.09
C LEU A 178 -7.25 24.41 -6.07
#